data_51fd3063aed90a34bfd18d3616feb246
#
_entry.id   51fd3063aed90a34bfd18d3616feb246
#
_cell.length_a   1.000
_cell.length_b   1.000
_cell.length_c   1.000
_cell.angle_alpha   90.00
_cell.angle_beta   90.00
_cell.angle_gamma   90.00
#
_symmetry.space_group_name_H-M   'P 1'
#
loop_
_entity.id
_entity.type
_entity.pdbx_description
1 polymer ?
#
loop_
_entity_poly.entity_id
_entity_poly.type
_entity_poly.pdbx_seq_one_letter_code
_entity_poly.pdbx_strand_id
1 'polypeptide(L)'
;MRTRTIFALGLLAAVTSASAQSAIDAYNITPTQMRGTARFVGMGGAFTSLGSDLSCMTQNPAGLGLYRHSDIGLTFDISIRNYAAQTETQKNSENETRVKFDNFGYVGVVNLSGAMNTFQWGVSYNRLAVMDRLTSGYNLGTSTSLSNYIAWYTNGVNSNDLLEDGDYDPYYNPDNDWLSVLAYNSFMINNPGSNLEEYSGLHQRGTVGDALYNVRERGYTDEYNIDFAGNISDMVFWGLGVGIYDLNYTREANYSESMSNALVYDHQIRALGSGNAGFNLYNWQAISGTGANLKFGVIVRPVEMLRLGFAIHTPTWLHLSHTTYGETSYNYTPDEAEGSDKTNSGDFSTPDNDYDSRLNTPWRFMVGASVVIGPKAIISLDYERVAYNDMKLKRQRYYDYDSFGGGYVDNTYANEDVKNYFRAANIIRVGAEYRINRNWSVRAGYNYQSSNVRKEASDGAMHISTAGTDPSYRFDNDTQNICLGLGYRYKAWYIDLAYQHTRQTGTFHAYTPFGESNSTLSTPQAKVTDKYNNIVISTGFRF
;
A
#
# COMPACT_ATOMS: atom_id res chain seq x y z
N MET A 1 -15.19 -39.56 -20.45
CA MET A 1 -14.86 -38.61 -21.53
C MET A 1 -15.87 -37.47 -21.48
N ARG A 2 -15.62 -36.41 -20.73
CA ARG A 2 -16.32 -35.11 -20.76
C ARG A 2 -15.84 -34.33 -19.54
N THR A 3 -14.69 -33.65 -19.64
CA THR A 3 -14.24 -32.56 -18.73
C THR A 3 -12.86 -31.99 -19.14
N ARG A 4 -12.62 -31.81 -20.45
CA ARG A 4 -11.35 -31.27 -20.95
C ARG A 4 -11.50 -30.06 -21.90
N THR A 5 -12.63 -29.35 -21.89
CA THR A 5 -12.88 -28.30 -22.90
C THR A 5 -13.25 -26.95 -22.29
N ILE A 6 -12.97 -26.69 -21.02
CA ILE A 6 -13.31 -25.38 -20.37
C ILE A 6 -12.06 -24.53 -20.03
N PHE A 7 -10.85 -25.07 -20.15
CA PHE A 7 -9.62 -24.34 -19.80
C PHE A 7 -8.90 -23.62 -20.96
N ALA A 8 -9.38 -23.78 -22.19
CA ALA A 8 -8.75 -23.14 -23.36
C ALA A 8 -9.37 -21.80 -23.77
N LEU A 9 -10.42 -21.33 -23.09
CA LEU A 9 -11.09 -20.05 -23.39
C LEU A 9 -10.74 -18.92 -22.42
N GLY A 10 -9.86 -19.16 -21.46
CA GLY A 10 -9.40 -18.14 -20.49
C GLY A 10 -8.15 -17.37 -20.90
N LEU A 11 -7.47 -17.76 -21.97
CA LEU A 11 -6.18 -17.18 -22.37
C LEU A 11 -6.26 -16.14 -23.49
N LEU A 12 -7.46 -15.80 -23.98
CA LEU A 12 -7.63 -14.83 -25.08
C LEU A 12 -8.19 -13.48 -24.64
N ALA A 13 -8.20 -13.19 -23.34
CA ALA A 13 -8.74 -11.93 -22.83
C ALA A 13 -7.72 -11.08 -22.04
N ALA A 14 -6.43 -11.24 -22.28
CA ALA A 14 -5.39 -10.46 -21.60
C ALA A 14 -4.73 -9.39 -22.49
N VAL A 15 -5.41 -8.96 -23.56
CA VAL A 15 -5.00 -7.73 -24.26
C VAL A 15 -5.89 -6.62 -23.75
N THR A 16 -5.47 -5.99 -22.68
CA THR A 16 -6.20 -4.83 -22.18
C THR A 16 -5.23 -3.70 -21.89
N SER A 17 -5.32 -2.70 -22.77
CA SER A 17 -5.05 -1.28 -22.52
C SER A 17 -4.12 -1.05 -21.33
N ALA A 18 -3.03 -0.37 -21.53
CA ALA A 18 -2.17 0.19 -20.48
C ALA A 18 -3.07 0.64 -19.33
N SER A 19 -3.23 -0.23 -18.32
CA SER A 19 -4.12 0.05 -17.19
C SER A 19 -3.45 1.13 -16.39
N ALA A 20 -3.87 2.37 -16.61
CA ALA A 20 -3.37 3.54 -15.94
C ALA A 20 -3.48 3.44 -14.40
N GLN A 21 -4.21 2.46 -13.86
CA GLN A 21 -4.41 2.27 -12.42
C GLN A 21 -4.58 0.78 -12.12
N SER A 22 -3.80 0.27 -11.17
CA SER A 22 -3.87 -1.14 -10.73
C SER A 22 -4.50 -1.30 -9.35
N ALA A 23 -4.94 -2.53 -9.06
CA ALA A 23 -5.36 -2.90 -7.71
C ALA A 23 -4.18 -2.81 -6.71
N ILE A 24 -2.94 -2.98 -7.18
CA ILE A 24 -1.72 -2.84 -6.37
C ILE A 24 -1.50 -1.40 -5.93
N ASP A 25 -1.73 -0.42 -6.82
CA ASP A 25 -1.66 1.01 -6.44
C ASP A 25 -2.65 1.33 -5.32
N ALA A 26 -3.91 0.89 -5.48
CA ALA A 26 -4.93 1.08 -4.45
C ALA A 26 -4.52 0.44 -3.11
N TYR A 27 -3.91 -0.74 -3.15
CA TYR A 27 -3.38 -1.42 -1.96
C TYR A 27 -2.24 -0.65 -1.30
N ASN A 28 -1.28 -0.15 -2.08
CA ASN A 28 -0.10 0.55 -1.57
C ASN A 28 -0.46 1.87 -0.88
N ILE A 29 -1.47 2.60 -1.37
CA ILE A 29 -1.86 3.91 -0.84
C ILE A 29 -2.96 3.86 0.23
N THR A 30 -3.49 2.68 0.57
CA THR A 30 -4.54 2.52 1.60
C THR A 30 -4.13 1.67 2.81
N PRO A 31 -2.88 1.74 3.31
CA PRO A 31 -2.49 0.95 4.47
C PRO A 31 -3.24 1.39 5.72
N THR A 32 -3.65 0.44 6.55
CA THR A 32 -4.17 0.72 7.89
C THR A 32 -3.03 0.63 8.89
N GLN A 33 -2.73 1.73 9.60
CA GLN A 33 -1.69 1.79 10.62
C GLN A 33 -2.26 2.30 11.94
N MET A 34 -1.68 1.86 13.05
CA MET A 34 -2.03 2.32 14.38
C MET A 34 -1.15 3.52 14.73
N ARG A 35 -1.71 4.73 14.59
CA ARG A 35 -1.06 6.01 14.88
C ARG A 35 -2.01 6.92 15.66
N GLY A 36 -1.47 7.89 16.39
CA GLY A 36 -2.26 8.84 17.17
C GLY A 36 -1.51 9.32 18.41
N THR A 37 -2.23 9.78 19.43
CA THR A 37 -1.64 10.24 20.70
C THR A 37 -0.88 9.13 21.42
N ALA A 38 0.10 9.49 22.25
CA ALA A 38 0.85 8.52 23.05
C ALA A 38 -0.05 7.70 23.98
N ARG A 39 -1.16 8.28 24.48
CA ARG A 39 -2.15 7.53 25.26
C ARG A 39 -2.86 6.47 24.43
N PHE A 40 -3.29 6.84 23.22
CA PHE A 40 -3.92 5.94 22.26
C PHE A 40 -2.98 4.79 21.88
N VAL A 41 -1.76 5.10 21.46
CA VAL A 41 -0.74 4.12 21.08
C VAL A 41 -0.39 3.21 22.27
N GLY A 42 -0.16 3.77 23.48
CA GLY A 42 0.17 3.02 24.67
C GLY A 42 -0.89 1.98 25.09
N MET A 43 -2.14 2.17 24.66
CA MET A 43 -3.25 1.24 24.87
C MET A 43 -3.57 0.38 23.62
N GLY A 44 -2.64 0.26 22.67
CA GLY A 44 -2.83 -0.55 21.48
C GLY A 44 -3.95 -0.06 20.55
N GLY A 45 -4.38 1.21 20.67
CA GLY A 45 -5.46 1.78 19.88
C GLY A 45 -6.87 1.32 20.26
N ALA A 46 -7.08 0.74 21.43
CA ALA A 46 -8.37 0.20 21.89
C ALA A 46 -9.27 1.31 22.47
N PHE A 47 -9.81 2.17 21.60
CA PHE A 47 -10.55 3.39 21.95
C PHE A 47 -11.97 3.48 21.39
N THR A 48 -12.47 2.47 20.70
CA THR A 48 -13.83 2.49 20.12
C THR A 48 -14.92 2.77 21.15
N SER A 49 -14.74 2.30 22.39
CA SER A 49 -15.68 2.53 23.50
C SER A 49 -15.13 3.44 24.61
N LEU A 50 -13.83 3.79 24.56
CA LEU A 50 -13.17 4.42 25.69
C LEU A 50 -13.30 5.96 25.67
N GLY A 51 -13.00 6.61 24.55
CA GLY A 51 -13.14 8.05 24.37
C GLY A 51 -12.22 8.95 25.20
N SER A 52 -12.47 10.25 25.17
CA SER A 52 -11.70 11.31 25.86
C SER A 52 -10.20 11.28 25.52
N ASP A 53 -9.93 11.23 24.22
CA ASP A 53 -8.60 11.31 23.61
C ASP A 53 -8.73 11.96 22.22
N LEU A 54 -7.76 12.76 21.78
CA LEU A 54 -7.79 13.45 20.51
C LEU A 54 -7.83 12.48 19.31
N SER A 55 -7.25 11.28 19.47
CA SER A 55 -7.30 10.23 18.44
C SER A 55 -8.70 9.62 18.24
N CYS A 56 -9.67 9.91 19.11
CA CYS A 56 -11.06 9.47 18.90
C CYS A 56 -11.66 10.02 17.60
N MET A 57 -11.23 11.20 17.16
CA MET A 57 -11.67 11.81 15.91
C MET A 57 -11.32 10.97 14.66
N THR A 58 -10.28 10.14 14.76
CA THR A 58 -9.90 9.21 13.67
C THR A 58 -10.56 7.84 13.77
N GLN A 59 -11.14 7.49 14.94
CA GLN A 59 -11.66 6.14 15.18
C GLN A 59 -13.16 6.13 15.51
N ASN A 60 -13.58 6.79 16.60
CA ASN A 60 -14.99 6.88 16.99
C ASN A 60 -15.29 8.31 17.49
N PRO A 61 -15.95 9.16 16.68
CA PRO A 61 -16.22 10.56 17.05
C PRO A 61 -17.11 10.70 18.30
N ALA A 62 -17.90 9.68 18.66
CA ALA A 62 -18.66 9.66 19.91
C ALA A 62 -17.76 9.75 21.16
N GLY A 63 -16.49 9.37 21.03
CA GLY A 63 -15.48 9.51 22.07
C GLY A 63 -15.25 10.96 22.54
N LEU A 64 -15.56 11.95 21.68
CA LEU A 64 -15.55 13.37 22.08
C LEU A 64 -16.60 13.67 23.14
N GLY A 65 -17.76 13.02 23.08
CA GLY A 65 -18.86 13.20 24.05
C GLY A 65 -18.46 12.87 25.50
N LEU A 66 -17.34 12.18 25.71
CA LEU A 66 -16.79 11.86 27.01
C LEU A 66 -15.87 12.95 27.60
N TYR A 67 -15.55 13.99 26.85
CA TYR A 67 -14.81 15.13 27.37
C TYR A 67 -15.68 15.98 28.31
N ARG A 68 -15.09 16.36 29.41
CA ARG A 68 -15.70 17.25 30.44
C ARG A 68 -15.08 18.63 30.45
N HIS A 69 -13.92 18.78 29.86
CA HIS A 69 -13.13 20.00 29.77
C HIS A 69 -12.60 20.11 28.35
N SER A 70 -12.43 21.33 27.87
CA SER A 70 -11.76 21.59 26.61
C SER A 70 -10.31 21.08 26.67
N ASP A 71 -9.79 20.61 25.56
CA ASP A 71 -8.47 19.98 25.46
C ASP A 71 -7.76 20.46 24.19
N ILE A 72 -6.48 20.79 24.32
CA ILE A 72 -5.59 21.06 23.20
C ILE A 72 -4.33 20.24 23.37
N GLY A 73 -3.87 19.58 22.32
CA GLY A 73 -2.69 18.73 22.41
C GLY A 73 -2.00 18.52 21.07
N LEU A 74 -0.76 18.07 21.15
CA LEU A 74 0.07 17.74 20.01
C LEU A 74 0.92 16.49 20.28
N THR A 75 1.32 15.80 19.20
CA THR A 75 2.05 14.54 19.28
C THR A 75 3.15 14.49 18.23
N PHE A 76 4.32 14.01 18.66
CA PHE A 76 5.46 13.67 17.81
C PHE A 76 5.79 12.19 17.93
N ASP A 77 6.32 11.61 16.85
CA ASP A 77 6.79 10.22 16.75
C ASP A 77 8.25 10.19 16.30
N ILE A 78 9.08 9.48 17.04
CA ILE A 78 10.45 9.13 16.66
C ILE A 78 10.42 7.65 16.24
N SER A 79 10.51 7.39 14.94
CA SER A 79 10.41 6.07 14.35
C SER A 79 11.79 5.53 13.97
N ILE A 80 12.21 4.44 14.60
CA ILE A 80 13.41 3.69 14.27
C ILE A 80 12.96 2.43 13.53
N ARG A 81 13.32 2.34 12.25
CA ARG A 81 12.85 1.30 11.34
C ARG A 81 13.98 0.40 10.92
N ASN A 82 13.73 -0.90 10.87
CA ASN A 82 14.61 -1.90 10.29
C ASN A 82 13.84 -2.64 9.20
N TYR A 83 14.34 -2.54 7.97
CA TYR A 83 13.82 -3.23 6.80
C TYR A 83 14.74 -4.41 6.50
N ALA A 84 14.20 -5.62 6.50
CA ALA A 84 14.98 -6.82 6.19
C ALA A 84 14.30 -7.58 5.05
N ALA A 85 15.08 -7.88 4.01
CA ALA A 85 14.70 -8.74 2.90
C ALA A 85 15.61 -9.97 2.88
N GLN A 86 15.00 -11.15 2.78
CA GLN A 86 15.68 -12.43 2.73
C GLN A 86 15.28 -13.17 1.47
N THR A 87 16.25 -13.33 0.55
CA THR A 87 16.17 -14.23 -0.60
C THR A 87 16.61 -15.65 -0.20
N GLU A 88 16.62 -16.57 -1.12
CA GLU A 88 17.15 -17.93 -0.88
C GLU A 88 18.65 -17.92 -0.53
N THR A 89 19.41 -17.00 -1.12
CA THR A 89 20.87 -16.97 -1.03
C THR A 89 21.40 -15.93 -0.05
N GLN A 90 20.64 -14.85 0.22
CA GLN A 90 21.14 -13.71 0.98
C GLN A 90 20.09 -13.08 1.89
N LYS A 91 20.56 -12.32 2.88
CA LYS A 91 19.75 -11.49 3.75
C LYS A 91 20.34 -10.08 3.82
N ASN A 92 19.55 -9.10 3.41
CA ASN A 92 19.89 -7.68 3.53
C ASN A 92 19.05 -7.04 4.63
N SER A 93 19.60 -6.04 5.32
CA SER A 93 18.84 -5.23 6.25
C SER A 93 19.35 -3.80 6.29
N GLU A 94 18.44 -2.85 6.32
CA GLU A 94 18.72 -1.42 6.42
C GLU A 94 17.96 -0.78 7.55
N ASN A 95 18.57 0.23 8.18
CA ASN A 95 17.98 0.98 9.28
C ASN A 95 17.74 2.43 8.87
N GLU A 96 16.61 2.97 9.29
CA GLU A 96 16.27 4.37 9.07
C GLU A 96 15.65 4.95 10.35
N THR A 97 16.04 6.17 10.70
CA THR A 97 15.42 6.90 11.84
C THR A 97 14.81 8.19 11.33
N ARG A 98 13.54 8.43 11.70
CA ARG A 98 12.80 9.64 11.33
C ARG A 98 12.00 10.19 12.49
N VAL A 99 11.93 11.51 12.56
CA VAL A 99 11.04 12.24 13.46
C VAL A 99 9.85 12.74 12.64
N LYS A 100 8.65 12.52 13.14
CA LYS A 100 7.40 12.87 12.45
C LYS A 100 6.44 13.59 13.41
N PHE A 101 5.66 14.48 12.85
CA PHE A 101 4.52 15.10 13.53
C PHE A 101 3.29 14.25 13.25
N ASP A 102 2.65 13.74 14.30
CA ASP A 102 1.57 12.74 14.17
C ASP A 102 0.17 13.31 14.38
N ASN A 103 0.03 14.21 15.34
CA ASN A 103 -1.30 14.71 15.70
C ASN A 103 -1.21 16.12 16.29
N PHE A 104 -2.20 16.92 15.93
CA PHE A 104 -2.58 18.14 16.64
C PHE A 104 -4.10 18.16 16.73
N GLY A 105 -4.64 18.54 17.89
CA GLY A 105 -6.08 18.61 18.03
C GLY A 105 -6.53 19.58 19.09
N TYR A 106 -7.75 20.06 18.88
CA TYR A 106 -8.50 20.88 19.84
C TYR A 106 -9.90 20.30 19.99
N VAL A 107 -10.38 20.24 21.22
CA VAL A 107 -11.75 19.87 21.57
C VAL A 107 -12.34 20.96 22.46
N GLY A 108 -13.45 21.54 22.02
CA GLY A 108 -14.25 22.49 22.80
C GLY A 108 -15.43 21.78 23.44
N VAL A 109 -15.70 22.06 24.71
CA VAL A 109 -16.83 21.53 25.49
C VAL A 109 -17.78 22.63 25.86
N VAL A 110 -19.05 22.45 25.54
CA VAL A 110 -20.15 23.38 25.91
C VAL A 110 -21.11 22.64 26.83
N ASN A 111 -21.29 23.15 28.03
CA ASN A 111 -22.29 22.63 28.97
C ASN A 111 -23.68 23.10 28.56
N LEU A 112 -24.62 22.21 28.52
CA LEU A 112 -26.01 22.48 28.18
C LEU A 112 -26.94 22.11 29.35
N SER A 113 -28.15 22.64 29.31
CA SER A 113 -29.21 22.28 30.25
C SER A 113 -30.25 21.39 29.51
N GLY A 114 -30.75 20.37 30.20
CA GLY A 114 -31.75 19.45 29.65
C GLY A 114 -31.24 18.02 29.45
N ALA A 115 -31.83 17.26 28.54
CA ALA A 115 -31.47 15.87 28.31
C ALA A 115 -30.05 15.69 27.73
N MET A 116 -29.56 16.68 26.99
CA MET A 116 -28.17 16.71 26.50
C MET A 116 -27.33 17.51 27.50
N ASN A 117 -26.48 16.84 28.26
CA ASN A 117 -25.64 17.42 29.29
C ASN A 117 -24.53 18.30 28.72
N THR A 118 -23.89 17.85 27.66
CA THR A 118 -22.79 18.55 27.01
C THR A 118 -22.83 18.36 25.51
N PHE A 119 -22.37 19.37 24.79
CA PHE A 119 -22.07 19.32 23.36
C PHE A 119 -20.57 19.55 23.16
N GLN A 120 -19.95 18.77 22.32
CA GLN A 120 -18.53 18.88 22.01
C GLN A 120 -18.35 19.09 20.51
N TRP A 121 -17.33 19.86 20.17
CA TRP A 121 -16.83 19.97 18.81
C TRP A 121 -15.32 19.85 18.84
N GLY A 122 -14.74 19.33 17.77
CA GLY A 122 -13.30 19.14 17.69
C GLY A 122 -12.78 19.34 16.29
N VAL A 123 -11.54 19.79 16.21
CA VAL A 123 -10.76 19.84 14.98
C VAL A 123 -9.42 19.17 15.22
N SER A 124 -8.94 18.39 14.27
CA SER A 124 -7.63 17.76 14.38
C SER A 124 -6.97 17.54 13.05
N TYR A 125 -5.65 17.55 13.09
CA TYR A 125 -4.75 17.00 12.08
C TYR A 125 -4.20 15.68 12.61
N ASN A 126 -4.18 14.65 11.77
CA ASN A 126 -3.64 13.34 12.10
C ASN A 126 -2.89 12.76 10.92
N ARG A 127 -1.68 12.26 11.14
CA ARG A 127 -0.98 11.40 10.21
C ARG A 127 -1.48 9.97 10.36
N LEU A 128 -2.30 9.50 9.42
CA LEU A 128 -2.91 8.18 9.50
C LEU A 128 -1.97 7.06 9.07
N ALA A 129 -1.16 7.32 8.04
CA ALA A 129 -0.22 6.35 7.52
C ALA A 129 1.08 7.00 7.07
N VAL A 130 2.14 6.21 7.14
CA VAL A 130 3.47 6.51 6.60
C VAL A 130 3.91 5.32 5.77
N MET A 131 4.09 5.55 4.48
CA MET A 131 4.34 4.52 3.47
C MET A 131 5.84 4.35 3.17
N ASP A 132 6.73 4.85 4.08
CA ASP A 132 8.17 4.67 3.90
C ASP A 132 8.53 3.19 4.05
N ARG A 133 9.03 2.58 2.98
CA ARG A 133 9.50 1.19 2.90
C ARG A 133 10.73 1.10 2.02
N LEU A 134 11.57 0.12 2.29
CA LEU A 134 12.72 -0.22 1.48
C LEU A 134 12.79 -1.73 1.33
N THR A 135 12.90 -2.20 0.09
CA THR A 135 13.08 -3.61 -0.23
C THR A 135 14.27 -3.75 -1.16
N SER A 136 15.33 -4.36 -0.69
CA SER A 136 16.55 -4.58 -1.46
C SER A 136 16.97 -6.04 -1.36
N GLY A 137 17.23 -6.68 -2.49
CA GLY A 137 17.59 -8.09 -2.54
C GLY A 137 18.46 -8.43 -3.73
N TYR A 138 19.14 -9.57 -3.61
CA TYR A 138 20.02 -10.13 -4.61
C TYR A 138 19.75 -11.64 -4.73
N ASN A 139 19.46 -12.11 -5.94
CA ASN A 139 19.25 -13.52 -6.25
C ASN A 139 20.34 -14.01 -7.19
N LEU A 140 21.12 -15.00 -6.74
CA LEU A 140 22.15 -15.64 -7.51
C LEU A 140 21.60 -16.85 -8.27
N GLY A 141 22.06 -17.05 -9.51
CA GLY A 141 21.75 -18.25 -10.29
C GLY A 141 20.27 -18.38 -10.59
N THR A 142 19.62 -17.32 -11.06
CA THR A 142 18.21 -17.34 -11.42
C THR A 142 17.93 -18.34 -12.54
N SER A 143 16.83 -19.06 -12.45
CA SER A 143 16.39 -20.06 -13.46
C SER A 143 15.55 -19.44 -14.58
N THR A 144 15.29 -18.14 -14.52
CA THR A 144 14.54 -17.37 -15.51
C THR A 144 14.92 -15.90 -15.41
N SER A 145 14.45 -15.08 -16.34
CA SER A 145 14.70 -13.65 -16.44
C SER A 145 13.39 -12.86 -16.53
N LEU A 146 13.41 -11.61 -16.14
CA LEU A 146 12.33 -10.66 -16.40
C LEU A 146 12.03 -10.57 -17.89
N SER A 147 13.06 -10.63 -18.75
CA SER A 147 12.88 -10.61 -20.20
C SER A 147 12.04 -11.79 -20.70
N ASN A 148 12.17 -12.98 -20.10
CA ASN A 148 11.35 -14.14 -20.46
C ASN A 148 9.90 -13.99 -19.98
N TYR A 149 9.67 -13.38 -18.83
CA TYR A 149 8.33 -13.02 -18.38
C TYR A 149 7.65 -12.05 -19.34
N ILE A 150 8.37 -11.00 -19.77
CA ILE A 150 7.84 -10.02 -20.73
C ILE A 150 7.56 -10.72 -22.08
N ALA A 151 8.48 -11.52 -22.59
CA ALA A 151 8.28 -12.29 -23.81
C ALA A 151 7.03 -13.18 -23.75
N TRP A 152 6.83 -13.85 -22.61
CA TRP A 152 5.70 -14.75 -22.40
C TRP A 152 4.34 -14.06 -22.54
N TYR A 153 4.16 -12.88 -21.96
CA TYR A 153 2.87 -12.21 -22.06
C TYR A 153 2.74 -11.30 -23.29
N THR A 154 3.84 -10.95 -23.95
CA THR A 154 3.84 -10.16 -25.20
C THR A 154 3.49 -11.04 -26.41
N ASN A 155 3.64 -12.38 -26.34
CA ASN A 155 3.27 -13.29 -27.41
C ASN A 155 1.84 -13.06 -27.90
N GLY A 156 1.68 -12.95 -29.23
CA GLY A 156 0.41 -12.61 -29.89
C GLY A 156 0.27 -11.15 -30.28
N VAL A 157 1.17 -10.26 -29.83
CA VAL A 157 1.25 -8.87 -30.29
C VAL A 157 2.17 -8.80 -31.48
N ASN A 158 1.76 -8.10 -32.56
CA ASN A 158 2.62 -7.93 -33.73
C ASN A 158 3.79 -6.97 -33.40
N SER A 159 5.01 -7.37 -33.71
CA SER A 159 6.21 -6.57 -33.39
C SER A 159 6.27 -5.22 -34.10
N ASN A 160 5.58 -5.06 -35.24
CA ASN A 160 5.47 -3.75 -35.86
C ASN A 160 4.64 -2.76 -35.03
N ASP A 161 3.69 -3.28 -34.22
CA ASP A 161 2.89 -2.44 -33.33
C ASP A 161 3.67 -1.96 -32.10
N LEU A 162 4.87 -2.51 -31.85
CA LEU A 162 5.77 -2.12 -30.76
C LEU A 162 6.84 -1.09 -31.18
N LEU A 163 6.88 -0.70 -32.47
CA LEU A 163 7.86 0.23 -33.02
C LEU A 163 7.17 1.53 -33.43
N GLU A 164 7.90 2.65 -33.31
CA GLU A 164 7.48 3.91 -33.91
C GLU A 164 7.55 3.84 -35.44
N ASP A 165 6.50 4.28 -36.12
CA ASP A 165 6.47 4.38 -37.59
C ASP A 165 5.70 5.64 -38.01
N GLY A 166 6.42 6.65 -38.49
CA GLY A 166 5.86 7.91 -38.93
C GLY A 166 5.14 8.66 -37.80
N ASP A 167 3.82 8.77 -37.90
CA ASP A 167 2.97 9.41 -36.89
C ASP A 167 2.46 8.42 -35.83
N TYR A 168 2.80 7.14 -35.95
CA TYR A 168 2.40 6.10 -34.98
C TYR A 168 3.41 6.01 -33.83
N ASP A 169 2.93 6.22 -32.62
CA ASP A 169 3.67 6.01 -31.38
C ASP A 169 3.05 4.83 -30.61
N PRO A 170 3.82 3.73 -30.40
CA PRO A 170 3.32 2.53 -29.75
C PRO A 170 2.86 2.73 -28.30
N TYR A 171 3.36 3.76 -27.62
CA TYR A 171 2.96 4.06 -26.24
C TYR A 171 1.54 4.65 -26.16
N TYR A 172 1.01 5.25 -27.24
CA TYR A 172 -0.35 5.77 -27.31
C TYR A 172 -1.35 4.77 -27.90
N ASN A 173 -0.90 3.59 -28.32
CA ASN A 173 -1.80 2.51 -28.72
C ASN A 173 -2.38 1.82 -27.46
N PRO A 174 -3.71 1.85 -27.25
CA PRO A 174 -4.33 1.27 -26.05
C PRO A 174 -4.21 -0.25 -25.94
N ASP A 175 -3.87 -0.93 -27.04
CA ASP A 175 -3.70 -2.39 -27.08
C ASP A 175 -2.28 -2.82 -26.71
N ASN A 176 -1.33 -1.88 -26.61
CA ASN A 176 0.05 -2.18 -26.25
C ASN A 176 0.29 -2.03 -24.75
N ASP A 177 1.02 -2.99 -24.19
CA ASP A 177 1.61 -2.84 -22.85
C ASP A 177 2.93 -2.06 -22.94
N TRP A 178 3.07 -1.03 -22.10
CA TRP A 178 4.25 -0.14 -22.14
C TRP A 178 5.55 -0.87 -21.83
N LEU A 179 5.52 -1.88 -20.95
CA LEU A 179 6.71 -2.69 -20.66
C LEU A 179 7.10 -3.57 -21.85
N SER A 180 6.12 -4.05 -22.64
CA SER A 180 6.38 -4.78 -23.89
C SER A 180 7.06 -3.89 -24.94
N VAL A 181 6.56 -2.65 -25.10
CA VAL A 181 7.16 -1.66 -26.01
C VAL A 181 8.60 -1.35 -25.61
N LEU A 182 8.81 -1.03 -24.32
CA LEU A 182 10.11 -0.68 -23.77
C LEU A 182 11.11 -1.84 -23.91
N ALA A 183 10.66 -3.07 -23.62
CA ALA A 183 11.48 -4.27 -23.67
C ALA A 183 11.86 -4.68 -25.11
N TYR A 184 10.94 -4.46 -26.07
CA TYR A 184 11.24 -4.75 -27.48
C TYR A 184 12.25 -3.75 -28.04
N ASN A 185 12.06 -2.46 -27.78
CA ASN A 185 12.99 -1.41 -28.22
C ASN A 185 14.39 -1.54 -27.59
N SER A 186 14.49 -2.06 -26.36
CA SER A 186 15.75 -2.32 -25.67
C SER A 186 16.33 -3.73 -25.91
N PHE A 187 15.80 -4.48 -26.85
CA PHE A 187 16.23 -5.84 -27.18
C PHE A 187 16.19 -6.83 -26.00
N MET A 188 15.44 -6.54 -24.95
CA MET A 188 15.19 -7.49 -23.87
C MET A 188 14.33 -8.66 -24.34
N ILE A 189 13.42 -8.40 -25.29
CA ILE A 189 12.65 -9.41 -26.00
C ILE A 189 12.87 -9.26 -27.50
N ASN A 190 12.94 -10.37 -28.21
CA ASN A 190 13.27 -10.40 -29.64
C ASN A 190 12.45 -11.45 -30.36
N ASN A 191 12.23 -11.28 -31.66
CA ASN A 191 11.59 -12.29 -32.49
C ASN A 191 12.61 -13.39 -32.88
N PRO A 192 12.39 -14.67 -32.53
CA PRO A 192 13.34 -15.74 -32.82
C PRO A 192 13.35 -16.16 -34.28
N GLY A 193 12.40 -15.70 -35.09
CA GLY A 193 12.25 -16.12 -36.48
C GLY A 193 11.41 -15.17 -37.31
N SER A 194 10.68 -15.70 -38.30
CA SER A 194 9.83 -14.93 -39.21
C SER A 194 8.42 -14.63 -38.63
N ASN A 195 8.07 -15.20 -37.49
CA ASN A 195 6.79 -14.94 -36.83
C ASN A 195 6.88 -13.66 -36.03
N LEU A 196 6.16 -12.60 -36.47
CA LEU A 196 6.18 -11.28 -35.85
C LEU A 196 5.41 -11.21 -34.53
N GLU A 197 4.73 -12.28 -34.14
CA GLU A 197 3.92 -12.38 -32.92
C GLU A 197 4.52 -13.32 -31.86
N GLU A 198 5.76 -13.81 -32.08
CA GLU A 198 6.45 -14.73 -31.18
C GLU A 198 7.73 -14.09 -30.65
N TYR A 199 7.92 -14.14 -29.33
CA TYR A 199 9.05 -13.50 -28.66
C TYR A 199 9.85 -14.47 -27.82
N SER A 200 11.16 -14.22 -27.75
CA SER A 200 12.10 -14.85 -26.82
C SER A 200 12.73 -13.80 -25.93
N GLY A 201 12.86 -14.13 -24.63
CA GLY A 201 13.67 -13.35 -23.70
C GLY A 201 15.15 -13.77 -23.75
N LEU A 202 15.96 -13.16 -22.91
CA LEU A 202 17.42 -13.33 -22.87
C LEU A 202 17.86 -14.65 -22.21
N HIS A 203 17.06 -15.23 -21.30
CA HIS A 203 17.42 -16.46 -20.59
C HIS A 203 17.08 -17.70 -21.42
N GLN A 204 18.11 -18.47 -21.79
CA GLN A 204 18.00 -19.73 -22.53
C GLN A 204 18.55 -20.91 -21.72
N ARG A 205 18.52 -22.12 -22.28
CA ARG A 205 19.10 -23.29 -21.64
C ARG A 205 20.62 -23.12 -21.43
N GLY A 206 21.06 -23.20 -20.18
CA GLY A 206 22.46 -23.04 -19.79
C GLY A 206 22.88 -21.59 -19.46
N THR A 207 21.95 -20.63 -19.52
CA THR A 207 22.20 -19.28 -19.00
C THR A 207 22.42 -19.34 -17.50
N VAL A 208 23.42 -18.60 -17.04
CA VAL A 208 23.64 -18.31 -15.61
C VAL A 208 23.43 -16.83 -15.40
N GLY A 209 22.48 -16.48 -14.56
CA GLY A 209 22.09 -15.09 -14.34
C GLY A 209 21.92 -14.75 -12.88
N ASP A 210 22.17 -13.50 -12.55
CA ASP A 210 21.97 -12.89 -11.24
C ASP A 210 21.00 -11.73 -11.37
N ALA A 211 20.12 -11.56 -10.37
CA ALA A 211 19.15 -10.47 -10.33
C ALA A 211 19.32 -9.64 -9.07
N LEU A 212 19.30 -8.32 -9.22
CA LEU A 212 19.34 -7.34 -8.14
C LEU A 212 18.08 -6.47 -8.21
N TYR A 213 17.46 -6.20 -7.08
CA TYR A 213 16.38 -5.23 -6.99
C TYR A 213 16.55 -4.31 -5.78
N ASN A 214 16.12 -3.07 -5.98
CA ASN A 214 16.06 -2.04 -4.94
C ASN A 214 14.78 -1.22 -5.17
N VAL A 215 13.82 -1.36 -4.26
CA VAL A 215 12.54 -0.67 -4.32
C VAL A 215 12.41 0.21 -3.09
N ARG A 216 12.24 1.50 -3.32
CA ARG A 216 12.03 2.51 -2.29
C ARG A 216 10.65 3.13 -2.44
N GLU A 217 9.88 3.07 -1.38
CA GLU A 217 8.57 3.70 -1.29
C GLU A 217 8.61 4.78 -0.22
N ARG A 218 7.96 5.90 -0.49
CA ARG A 218 7.80 7.02 0.44
C ARG A 218 6.41 7.59 0.30
N GLY A 219 5.87 8.05 1.40
CA GLY A 219 4.57 8.68 1.34
C GLY A 219 3.89 8.80 2.69
N TYR A 220 2.74 9.44 2.63
CA TYR A 220 1.89 9.63 3.80
C TYR A 220 0.42 9.75 3.39
N THR A 221 -0.43 9.49 4.37
CA THR A 221 -1.84 9.89 4.34
C THR A 221 -2.12 10.70 5.58
N ASP A 222 -2.52 11.93 5.39
CA ASP A 222 -2.94 12.87 6.43
C ASP A 222 -4.45 13.02 6.43
N GLU A 223 -5.01 13.26 7.61
CA GLU A 223 -6.44 13.49 7.81
C GLU A 223 -6.68 14.73 8.65
N TYR A 224 -7.50 15.61 8.15
CA TYR A 224 -8.04 16.77 8.86
C TYR A 224 -9.48 16.47 9.24
N ASN A 225 -9.79 16.49 10.55
CA ASN A 225 -11.12 16.17 11.05
C ASN A 225 -11.85 17.40 11.55
N ILE A 226 -13.16 17.39 11.32
CA ILE A 226 -14.12 18.28 11.96
C ILE A 226 -15.22 17.39 12.52
N ASP A 227 -15.31 17.30 13.84
CA ASP A 227 -16.22 16.38 14.53
C ASP A 227 -17.14 17.12 15.50
N PHE A 228 -18.34 16.58 15.62
CA PHE A 228 -19.35 17.01 16.58
C PHE A 228 -19.83 15.82 17.40
N ALA A 229 -20.04 16.03 18.70
CA ALA A 229 -20.51 14.99 19.60
C ALA A 229 -21.45 15.55 20.66
N GLY A 230 -22.24 14.66 21.23
CA GLY A 230 -23.14 15.01 22.32
C GLY A 230 -23.19 13.91 23.38
N ASN A 231 -23.46 14.34 24.60
CA ASN A 231 -23.63 13.50 25.76
C ASN A 231 -25.08 13.62 26.26
N ILE A 232 -25.83 12.53 26.20
CA ILE A 232 -27.21 12.43 26.64
C ILE A 232 -27.23 11.69 27.98
N SER A 233 -27.55 12.41 29.05
CA SER A 233 -27.76 11.89 30.41
C SER A 233 -26.61 11.04 30.95
N ASP A 234 -25.38 11.25 30.45
CA ASP A 234 -24.17 10.45 30.77
C ASP A 234 -24.29 8.95 30.46
N MET A 235 -25.29 8.57 29.66
CA MET A 235 -25.57 7.18 29.28
C MET A 235 -25.31 6.93 27.79
N VAL A 236 -25.65 7.87 26.92
CA VAL A 236 -25.50 7.75 25.48
C VAL A 236 -24.67 8.90 24.95
N PHE A 237 -23.62 8.55 24.23
CA PHE A 237 -22.74 9.50 23.57
C PHE A 237 -22.80 9.21 22.07
N TRP A 238 -23.05 10.24 21.29
CA TRP A 238 -23.08 10.15 19.84
C TRP A 238 -22.03 11.06 19.23
N GLY A 239 -21.59 10.78 18.01
CA GLY A 239 -20.64 11.61 17.30
C GLY A 239 -20.78 11.48 15.80
N LEU A 240 -20.56 12.59 15.12
CA LEU A 240 -20.48 12.73 13.66
C LEU A 240 -19.17 13.41 13.31
N GLY A 241 -18.51 12.94 12.28
CA GLY A 241 -17.25 13.51 11.82
C GLY A 241 -17.15 13.55 10.31
N VAL A 242 -16.41 14.53 9.83
CA VAL A 242 -15.97 14.65 8.44
C VAL A 242 -14.45 14.60 8.45
N GLY A 243 -13.89 13.64 7.71
CA GLY A 243 -12.45 13.56 7.46
C GLY A 243 -12.14 14.11 6.07
N ILE A 244 -11.15 14.99 5.97
CA ILE A 244 -10.58 15.48 4.72
C ILE A 244 -9.17 14.91 4.63
N TYR A 245 -8.85 14.29 3.51
CA TYR A 245 -7.62 13.52 3.31
C TYR A 245 -6.68 14.23 2.34
N ASP A 246 -5.39 14.17 2.65
CA ASP A 246 -4.28 14.50 1.78
C ASP A 246 -3.34 13.30 1.69
N LEU A 247 -3.02 12.89 0.47
CA LEU A 247 -2.22 11.71 0.19
C LEU A 247 -1.10 12.08 -0.77
N ASN A 248 0.10 11.59 -0.44
CA ASN A 248 1.26 11.63 -1.34
C ASN A 248 2.00 10.29 -1.23
N TYR A 249 2.34 9.71 -2.37
CA TYR A 249 3.07 8.46 -2.46
C TYR A 249 4.02 8.52 -3.64
N THR A 250 5.26 8.06 -3.44
CA THR A 250 6.26 7.88 -4.48
C THR A 250 6.88 6.50 -4.37
N ARG A 251 7.15 5.89 -5.50
CA ARG A 251 7.83 4.60 -5.62
C ARG A 251 8.94 4.71 -6.65
N GLU A 252 10.14 4.32 -6.26
CA GLU A 252 11.31 4.17 -7.10
C GLU A 252 11.68 2.69 -7.09
N ALA A 253 11.63 2.02 -8.23
CA ALA A 253 11.98 0.61 -8.38
C ALA A 253 13.10 0.48 -9.39
N ASN A 254 14.18 -0.17 -8.97
CA ASN A 254 15.33 -0.48 -9.80
C ASN A 254 15.53 -2.00 -9.80
N TYR A 255 15.48 -2.60 -10.98
CA TYR A 255 15.69 -4.02 -11.21
C TYR A 255 16.77 -4.22 -12.25
N SER A 256 17.76 -5.06 -11.99
CA SER A 256 18.81 -5.35 -12.94
C SER A 256 19.14 -6.84 -12.99
N GLU A 257 19.53 -7.30 -14.15
CA GLU A 257 20.05 -8.65 -14.37
C GLU A 257 21.40 -8.61 -15.07
N SER A 258 22.25 -9.58 -14.73
CA SER A 258 23.51 -9.87 -15.43
C SER A 258 23.58 -11.35 -15.74
N MET A 259 23.79 -11.70 -16.98
CA MET A 259 23.70 -13.07 -17.48
C MET A 259 24.90 -13.41 -18.36
N SER A 260 25.35 -14.65 -18.25
CA SER A 260 26.29 -15.28 -19.21
C SER A 260 25.58 -16.39 -19.97
N ASN A 261 26.01 -16.66 -21.20
CA ASN A 261 25.36 -17.58 -22.14
C ASN A 261 23.86 -17.23 -22.34
N ALA A 262 23.57 -15.93 -22.42
CA ALA A 262 22.25 -15.41 -22.70
C ALA A 262 21.97 -15.42 -24.21
N LEU A 263 20.68 -15.42 -24.60
CA LEU A 263 20.25 -15.26 -25.98
C LEU A 263 20.22 -13.77 -26.30
N VAL A 264 21.19 -13.25 -27.02
CA VAL A 264 21.32 -11.83 -27.33
C VAL A 264 21.16 -11.55 -28.82
N TYR A 265 20.62 -10.38 -29.16
CA TYR A 265 20.44 -9.94 -30.54
C TYR A 265 21.66 -9.14 -30.98
N ASP A 266 22.31 -9.64 -32.05
CA ASP A 266 23.33 -8.89 -32.77
C ASP A 266 22.65 -8.01 -33.83
N HIS A 267 22.51 -6.73 -33.57
CA HIS A 267 21.85 -5.81 -34.49
C HIS A 267 22.65 -5.55 -35.78
N GLN A 268 23.95 -5.86 -35.81
CA GLN A 268 24.77 -5.70 -37.02
C GLN A 268 24.50 -6.82 -38.02
N ILE A 269 24.46 -8.06 -37.54
CA ILE A 269 24.15 -9.22 -38.37
C ILE A 269 22.65 -9.61 -38.32
N ARG A 270 21.88 -8.95 -37.49
CA ARG A 270 20.44 -9.17 -37.30
C ARG A 270 20.07 -10.60 -36.98
N ALA A 271 20.84 -11.22 -36.11
CA ALA A 271 20.68 -12.60 -35.67
C ALA A 271 20.70 -12.70 -34.15
N LEU A 272 20.01 -13.73 -33.62
CA LEU A 272 20.08 -14.12 -32.23
C LEU A 272 21.21 -15.14 -32.05
N GLY A 273 22.02 -14.97 -31.00
CA GLY A 273 23.13 -15.86 -30.66
C GLY A 273 23.40 -15.86 -29.15
N SER A 274 24.33 -16.74 -28.74
CA SER A 274 24.80 -16.74 -27.35
C SER A 274 25.70 -15.53 -27.05
N GLY A 275 25.65 -15.04 -25.80
CA GLY A 275 26.48 -13.95 -25.37
C GLY A 275 26.31 -13.61 -23.90
N ASN A 276 26.91 -12.48 -23.51
CA ASN A 276 26.70 -11.88 -22.20
C ASN A 276 25.66 -10.78 -22.30
N ALA A 277 24.73 -10.73 -21.34
CA ALA A 277 23.69 -9.74 -21.27
C ALA A 277 23.64 -9.08 -19.90
N GLY A 278 23.47 -7.76 -19.90
CA GLY A 278 23.14 -7.00 -18.72
C GLY A 278 22.08 -5.97 -19.05
N PHE A 279 21.09 -5.80 -18.19
CA PHE A 279 20.13 -4.72 -18.31
C PHE A 279 19.73 -4.19 -16.92
N ASN A 280 19.26 -2.96 -16.92
CA ASN A 280 18.66 -2.30 -15.79
C ASN A 280 17.31 -1.73 -16.22
N LEU A 281 16.26 -2.01 -15.44
CA LEU A 281 14.94 -1.41 -15.57
C LEU A 281 14.70 -0.51 -14.36
N TYR A 282 14.60 0.78 -14.59
CA TYR A 282 14.25 1.78 -13.59
C TYR A 282 12.81 2.24 -13.78
N ASN A 283 12.07 2.31 -12.71
CA ASN A 283 10.68 2.79 -12.71
C ASN A 283 10.50 3.84 -11.63
N TRP A 284 9.77 4.88 -11.98
CA TRP A 284 9.36 5.91 -11.06
C TRP A 284 7.84 6.12 -11.14
N GLN A 285 7.22 6.24 -9.98
CA GLN A 285 5.79 6.49 -9.84
C GLN A 285 5.55 7.52 -8.74
N ALA A 286 4.67 8.48 -9.00
CA ALA A 286 4.11 9.39 -8.00
C ALA A 286 2.58 9.32 -8.06
N ILE A 287 1.96 9.27 -6.87
CA ILE A 287 0.51 9.34 -6.70
C ILE A 287 0.24 10.40 -5.65
N SER A 288 -0.52 11.41 -6.01
CA SER A 288 -0.99 12.42 -5.07
C SER A 288 -2.51 12.53 -5.13
N GLY A 289 -3.12 12.96 -4.03
CA GLY A 289 -4.57 13.10 -4.08
C GLY A 289 -5.19 13.62 -2.81
N THR A 290 -6.45 14.01 -2.96
CA THR A 290 -7.29 14.50 -1.88
C THR A 290 -8.61 13.76 -1.85
N GLY A 291 -9.25 13.74 -0.70
CA GLY A 291 -10.55 13.09 -0.56
C GLY A 291 -11.27 13.44 0.72
N ALA A 292 -12.44 12.86 0.89
CA ALA A 292 -13.24 13.05 2.09
C ALA A 292 -14.01 11.78 2.46
N ASN A 293 -14.34 11.64 3.74
CA ASN A 293 -15.25 10.60 4.23
C ASN A 293 -16.15 11.14 5.34
N LEU A 294 -17.13 10.32 5.71
CA LEU A 294 -18.01 10.55 6.83
C LEU A 294 -17.81 9.47 7.89
N LYS A 295 -17.89 9.88 9.15
CA LYS A 295 -17.75 9.02 10.32
C LYS A 295 -18.97 9.18 11.22
N PHE A 296 -19.46 8.07 11.71
CA PHE A 296 -20.53 8.06 12.71
C PHE A 296 -20.15 7.13 13.85
N GLY A 297 -20.45 7.54 15.08
CA GLY A 297 -20.20 6.73 16.23
C GLY A 297 -21.21 6.87 17.35
N VAL A 298 -21.31 5.82 18.17
CA VAL A 298 -22.12 5.79 19.38
C VAL A 298 -21.33 5.07 20.48
N ILE A 299 -21.40 5.60 21.70
CA ILE A 299 -20.94 4.92 22.91
C ILE A 299 -22.12 4.88 23.88
N VAL A 300 -22.43 3.70 24.40
CA VAL A 300 -23.47 3.50 25.42
C VAL A 300 -22.83 3.06 26.71
N ARG A 301 -23.26 3.64 27.83
CA ARG A 301 -22.83 3.31 29.17
C ARG A 301 -24.01 2.74 29.99
N PRO A 302 -24.31 1.44 29.85
CA PRO A 302 -25.47 0.82 30.50
C PRO A 302 -25.37 0.84 32.03
N VAL A 303 -24.15 0.75 32.53
CA VAL A 303 -23.78 0.89 33.95
C VAL A 303 -22.48 1.68 34.06
N GLU A 304 -22.18 2.25 35.21
CA GLU A 304 -21.00 3.12 35.38
C GLU A 304 -19.68 2.48 35.00
N MET A 305 -19.57 1.17 35.16
CA MET A 305 -18.35 0.40 34.89
C MET A 305 -18.20 0.03 33.41
N LEU A 306 -19.28 -0.16 32.66
CA LEU A 306 -19.25 -0.73 31.32
C LEU A 306 -19.58 0.30 30.26
N ARG A 307 -18.77 0.34 29.21
CA ARG A 307 -19.03 1.11 27.99
C ARG A 307 -18.99 0.19 26.79
N LEU A 308 -19.93 0.35 25.89
CA LEU A 308 -20.01 -0.34 24.61
C LEU A 308 -19.97 0.70 23.50
N GLY A 309 -19.08 0.52 22.54
CA GLY A 309 -18.86 1.46 21.43
C GLY A 309 -19.13 0.80 20.08
N PHE A 310 -19.66 1.59 19.16
CA PHE A 310 -19.82 1.26 17.76
C PHE A 310 -19.39 2.47 16.92
N ALA A 311 -18.68 2.21 15.81
CA ALA A 311 -18.38 3.24 14.83
C ALA A 311 -18.41 2.67 13.41
N ILE A 312 -18.74 3.51 12.45
CA ILE A 312 -18.73 3.22 11.02
C ILE A 312 -18.10 4.39 10.28
N HIS A 313 -17.20 4.07 9.35
CA HIS A 313 -16.66 5.05 8.40
C HIS A 313 -17.07 4.66 6.99
N THR A 314 -17.56 5.64 6.24
CA THR A 314 -17.76 5.45 4.79
C THR A 314 -16.42 5.26 4.11
N PRO A 315 -16.40 4.76 2.86
CA PRO A 315 -15.24 4.91 2.02
C PRO A 315 -14.77 6.36 1.97
N THR A 316 -13.47 6.58 1.90
CA THR A 316 -12.91 7.87 1.50
C THR A 316 -12.99 7.95 -0.02
N TRP A 317 -13.64 8.98 -0.52
CA TRP A 317 -13.73 9.26 -1.96
C TRP A 317 -12.49 10.07 -2.35
N LEU A 318 -11.45 9.37 -2.81
CA LEU A 318 -10.20 9.97 -3.26
C LEU A 318 -10.26 10.36 -4.73
N HIS A 319 -9.75 11.53 -5.03
CA HIS A 319 -9.37 11.98 -6.37
C HIS A 319 -7.85 11.95 -6.44
N LEU A 320 -7.30 11.23 -7.41
CA LEU A 320 -5.89 10.89 -7.49
C LEU A 320 -5.33 11.36 -8.83
N SER A 321 -4.13 11.95 -8.78
CA SER A 321 -3.30 12.22 -9.96
C SER A 321 -2.07 11.32 -9.89
N HIS A 322 -1.75 10.69 -11.01
CA HIS A 322 -0.66 9.74 -11.17
C HIS A 322 0.32 10.27 -12.22
N THR A 323 1.60 10.07 -11.97
CA THR A 323 2.67 10.21 -12.94
C THR A 323 3.56 8.99 -12.88
N THR A 324 3.81 8.35 -14.01
CA THR A 324 4.70 7.19 -14.08
C THR A 324 5.61 7.29 -15.30
N TYR A 325 6.83 6.80 -15.17
CA TYR A 325 7.72 6.55 -16.31
C TYR A 325 8.65 5.35 -16.03
N GLY A 326 9.18 4.77 -17.11
CA GLY A 326 10.15 3.69 -17.06
C GLY A 326 11.33 3.96 -17.97
N GLU A 327 12.49 3.46 -17.57
CA GLU A 327 13.74 3.60 -18.31
C GLU A 327 14.50 2.27 -18.28
N THR A 328 15.07 1.87 -19.41
CA THR A 328 15.98 0.73 -19.50
C THR A 328 17.33 1.17 -20.00
N SER A 329 18.39 0.64 -19.39
CA SER A 329 19.73 0.64 -19.96
C SER A 329 20.19 -0.80 -20.17
N TYR A 330 20.83 -1.08 -21.28
CA TYR A 330 21.26 -2.42 -21.62
C TYR A 330 22.66 -2.46 -22.25
N ASN A 331 23.30 -3.61 -22.10
CA ASN A 331 24.61 -3.89 -22.66
C ASN A 331 24.70 -5.39 -22.98
N TYR A 332 24.72 -5.74 -24.28
CA TYR A 332 24.80 -7.11 -24.75
C TYR A 332 26.04 -7.31 -25.59
N THR A 333 26.76 -8.41 -25.34
CA THR A 333 27.98 -8.76 -26.07
C THR A 333 27.84 -10.17 -26.62
N PRO A 334 27.48 -10.33 -27.91
CA PRO A 334 27.43 -11.63 -28.57
C PRO A 334 28.82 -12.30 -28.63
N ASP A 335 28.85 -13.65 -28.48
CA ASP A 335 30.10 -14.42 -28.49
C ASP A 335 30.73 -14.46 -29.88
N GLU A 336 29.90 -14.54 -30.94
CA GLU A 336 30.34 -14.73 -32.34
C GLU A 336 30.43 -13.43 -33.15
N ALA A 337 30.22 -12.25 -32.56
CA ALA A 337 30.31 -10.99 -33.28
C ALA A 337 31.75 -10.69 -33.75
N GLU A 338 31.93 -10.37 -35.02
CA GLU A 338 33.18 -9.96 -35.62
C GLU A 338 33.34 -8.43 -35.59
N GLY A 339 34.55 -7.94 -35.29
CA GLY A 339 34.88 -6.53 -35.33
C GLY A 339 35.16 -5.86 -33.95
N SER A 340 35.44 -4.57 -33.97
CA SER A 340 35.79 -3.77 -32.78
C SER A 340 34.59 -3.39 -31.92
N ASP A 341 33.37 -3.36 -32.49
CA ASP A 341 32.12 -3.00 -31.84
C ASP A 341 31.19 -4.21 -31.69
N LYS A 342 31.57 -5.12 -30.79
CA LYS A 342 30.78 -6.33 -30.49
C LYS A 342 29.58 -6.07 -29.59
N THR A 343 29.51 -4.90 -28.99
CA THR A 343 28.54 -4.59 -27.97
C THR A 343 27.32 -3.88 -28.58
N ASN A 344 26.14 -4.44 -28.29
CA ASN A 344 24.86 -3.76 -28.52
C ASN A 344 24.45 -3.14 -27.18
N SER A 345 24.45 -1.83 -27.10
CA SER A 345 24.14 -1.10 -25.87
C SER A 345 23.35 0.17 -26.14
N GLY A 346 22.50 0.57 -25.22
CA GLY A 346 21.70 1.77 -25.33
C GLY A 346 20.82 1.98 -24.12
N ASP A 347 20.09 3.06 -24.17
CA ASP A 347 19.09 3.46 -23.19
C ASP A 347 17.78 3.78 -23.91
N PHE A 348 16.66 3.36 -23.33
CA PHE A 348 15.33 3.70 -23.80
C PHE A 348 14.47 4.12 -22.61
N SER A 349 13.59 5.09 -22.82
CA SER A 349 12.64 5.56 -21.82
C SER A 349 11.23 5.66 -22.41
N THR A 350 10.24 5.49 -21.58
CA THR A 350 8.85 5.81 -21.92
C THR A 350 8.63 7.32 -21.91
N PRO A 351 7.59 7.82 -22.57
CA PRO A 351 7.03 9.13 -22.22
C PRO A 351 6.59 9.16 -20.74
N ASP A 352 6.43 10.37 -20.19
CA ASP A 352 5.71 10.52 -18.91
C ASP A 352 4.24 10.17 -19.12
N ASN A 353 3.70 9.31 -18.24
CA ASN A 353 2.29 8.92 -18.27
C ASN A 353 1.54 9.61 -17.13
N ASP A 354 0.88 10.71 -17.46
CA ASP A 354 0.08 11.51 -16.54
C ASP A 354 -1.40 11.17 -16.70
N TYR A 355 -2.07 10.79 -15.63
CA TYR A 355 -3.50 10.51 -15.64
C TYR A 355 -4.17 10.72 -14.30
N ASP A 356 -5.48 11.01 -14.35
CA ASP A 356 -6.32 11.14 -13.16
C ASP A 356 -7.20 9.91 -12.97
N SER A 357 -7.46 9.61 -11.71
CA SER A 357 -8.31 8.48 -11.32
C SER A 357 -9.13 8.80 -10.07
N ARG A 358 -10.06 7.90 -9.72
CA ARG A 358 -10.76 7.95 -8.44
C ARG A 358 -10.69 6.61 -7.75
N LEU A 359 -10.50 6.65 -6.43
CA LEU A 359 -10.51 5.48 -5.57
C LEU A 359 -11.52 5.68 -4.43
N ASN A 360 -12.43 4.74 -4.28
CA ASN A 360 -13.22 4.60 -3.06
C ASN A 360 -12.50 3.59 -2.16
N THR A 361 -12.00 4.06 -1.00
CA THR A 361 -11.30 3.21 -0.03
C THR A 361 -12.26 2.22 0.65
N PRO A 362 -11.77 1.26 1.46
CA PRO A 362 -12.64 0.31 2.17
C PRO A 362 -13.62 0.96 3.15
N TRP A 363 -14.79 0.35 3.32
CA TRP A 363 -15.64 0.57 4.48
C TRP A 363 -14.95 0.08 5.75
N ARG A 364 -15.16 0.79 6.89
CA ARG A 364 -14.62 0.39 8.19
C ARG A 364 -15.75 0.28 9.21
N PHE A 365 -15.80 -0.84 9.91
CA PHE A 365 -16.78 -1.13 10.96
C PHE A 365 -16.05 -1.48 12.25
N MET A 366 -16.39 -0.81 13.34
CA MET A 366 -15.72 -0.97 14.63
C MET A 366 -16.74 -1.23 15.73
N VAL A 367 -16.41 -2.17 16.60
CA VAL A 367 -17.13 -2.43 17.85
C VAL A 367 -16.13 -2.53 18.98
N GLY A 368 -16.51 -2.08 20.17
CA GLY A 368 -15.61 -2.12 21.31
C GLY A 368 -16.36 -2.19 22.64
N ALA A 369 -15.68 -2.73 23.63
CA ALA A 369 -16.15 -2.76 25.01
C ALA A 369 -15.04 -2.33 25.95
N SER A 370 -15.36 -1.51 26.93
CA SER A 370 -14.40 -1.13 27.98
C SER A 370 -15.02 -1.19 29.37
N VAL A 371 -14.19 -1.63 30.31
CA VAL A 371 -14.56 -1.73 31.74
C VAL A 371 -13.69 -0.78 32.55
N VAL A 372 -14.36 0.10 33.29
CA VAL A 372 -13.71 1.05 34.21
C VAL A 372 -13.84 0.48 35.63
N ILE A 373 -12.72 0.09 36.21
CA ILE A 373 -12.66 -0.57 37.53
C ILE A 373 -12.28 0.46 38.60
N GLY A 374 -13.30 1.03 39.22
CA GLY A 374 -13.13 2.12 40.16
C GLY A 374 -12.37 3.32 39.54
N PRO A 375 -11.63 4.11 40.34
CA PRO A 375 -10.91 5.27 39.84
C PRO A 375 -9.53 4.92 39.24
N LYS A 376 -9.11 3.66 39.25
CA LYS A 376 -7.71 3.27 39.04
C LYS A 376 -7.43 2.50 37.77
N ALA A 377 -8.35 1.68 37.28
CA ALA A 377 -8.04 0.79 36.17
C ALA A 377 -9.08 0.85 35.04
N ILE A 378 -8.62 0.69 33.83
CA ILE A 378 -9.44 0.57 32.63
C ILE A 378 -8.89 -0.58 31.80
N ILE A 379 -9.79 -1.42 31.27
CA ILE A 379 -9.48 -2.45 30.28
C ILE A 379 -10.41 -2.22 29.09
N SER A 380 -9.87 -2.26 27.89
CA SER A 380 -10.62 -2.08 26.64
C SER A 380 -10.29 -3.18 25.63
N LEU A 381 -11.30 -3.62 24.90
CA LEU A 381 -11.21 -4.58 23.80
C LEU A 381 -11.98 -4.02 22.61
N ASP A 382 -11.34 -3.96 21.45
CA ASP A 382 -11.94 -3.50 20.20
C ASP A 382 -11.75 -4.54 19.09
N TYR A 383 -12.74 -4.62 18.22
CA TYR A 383 -12.68 -5.32 16.95
C TYR A 383 -13.03 -4.36 15.82
N GLU A 384 -12.23 -4.37 14.76
CA GLU A 384 -12.48 -3.61 13.55
C GLU A 384 -12.39 -4.52 12.32
N ARG A 385 -13.31 -4.31 11.39
CA ARG A 385 -13.31 -4.92 10.05
C ARG A 385 -13.12 -3.84 8.99
N VAL A 386 -12.12 -4.03 8.13
CA VAL A 386 -11.79 -3.15 6.99
C VAL A 386 -12.01 -3.94 5.70
N ALA A 387 -12.97 -3.53 4.88
CA ALA A 387 -13.44 -4.29 3.72
C ALA A 387 -12.63 -4.00 2.45
N TYR A 388 -11.37 -4.42 2.39
CA TYR A 388 -10.47 -4.13 1.25
C TYR A 388 -10.97 -4.69 -0.08
N ASN A 389 -11.71 -5.79 -0.08
CA ASN A 389 -12.33 -6.36 -1.28
C ASN A 389 -13.47 -5.51 -1.86
N ASP A 390 -13.89 -4.46 -1.16
CA ASP A 390 -14.96 -3.54 -1.57
C ASP A 390 -14.41 -2.22 -2.14
N MET A 391 -13.09 -2.06 -2.25
CA MET A 391 -12.48 -0.91 -2.93
C MET A 391 -12.98 -0.81 -4.36
N LYS A 392 -13.16 0.42 -4.84
CA LYS A 392 -13.60 0.68 -6.23
C LYS A 392 -12.72 1.71 -6.88
N LEU A 393 -12.15 1.32 -8.02
CA LEU A 393 -11.33 2.14 -8.86
C LEU A 393 -12.15 2.62 -10.06
N LYS A 394 -11.95 3.91 -10.42
CA LYS A 394 -12.56 4.52 -11.60
C LYS A 394 -11.49 5.22 -12.40
N ARG A 395 -11.48 4.97 -13.70
CA ARG A 395 -10.60 5.65 -14.65
C ARG A 395 -11.30 6.82 -15.30
N GLN A 396 -10.53 7.80 -15.77
CA GLN A 396 -11.05 8.88 -16.61
C GLN A 396 -11.59 8.28 -17.91
N ARG A 397 -12.74 8.79 -18.40
CA ARG A 397 -13.29 8.41 -19.70
C ARG A 397 -12.43 9.09 -20.77
N TYR A 398 -11.90 8.33 -21.71
CA TYR A 398 -11.33 8.92 -22.93
C TYR A 398 -12.45 9.62 -23.70
N TYR A 399 -12.15 10.80 -24.26
CA TYR A 399 -13.09 11.56 -25.07
C TYR A 399 -13.42 10.76 -26.33
N ASP A 400 -14.64 10.27 -26.41
CA ASP A 400 -15.26 9.97 -27.70
C ASP A 400 -15.82 11.30 -28.25
N TYR A 401 -15.51 11.63 -29.50
CA TYR A 401 -15.82 12.94 -30.13
C TYR A 401 -17.30 13.33 -30.03
N ASP A 402 -18.19 12.37 -29.77
CA ASP A 402 -19.65 12.53 -29.68
C ASP A 402 -20.21 12.67 -28.25
N SER A 403 -19.38 12.62 -27.20
CA SER A 403 -19.88 12.75 -25.83
C SER A 403 -19.36 14.01 -25.15
N PHE A 404 -20.19 15.04 -25.10
CA PHE A 404 -20.03 16.22 -24.25
C PHE A 404 -20.11 15.81 -22.77
N GLY A 405 -19.00 15.38 -22.18
CA GLY A 405 -18.97 15.06 -20.75
C GLY A 405 -17.71 14.31 -20.34
N GLY A 406 -16.70 15.04 -19.90
CA GLY A 406 -15.63 14.46 -19.10
C GLY A 406 -16.22 13.82 -17.86
N GLY A 407 -15.84 12.59 -17.53
CA GLY A 407 -16.37 11.85 -16.38
C GLY A 407 -15.50 10.65 -16.08
N TYR A 408 -15.84 9.96 -14.99
CA TYR A 408 -15.15 8.75 -14.58
C TYR A 408 -16.06 7.53 -14.81
N VAL A 409 -15.48 6.44 -15.28
CA VAL A 409 -16.13 5.14 -15.45
C VAL A 409 -15.45 4.11 -14.56
N ASP A 410 -16.19 3.08 -14.17
CA ASP A 410 -15.61 1.99 -13.39
C ASP A 410 -14.48 1.32 -14.18
N ASN A 411 -13.32 1.12 -13.53
CA ASN A 411 -12.23 0.33 -14.07
C ASN A 411 -12.54 -1.15 -13.80
N THR A 412 -13.21 -1.81 -14.74
CA THR A 412 -13.74 -3.17 -14.56
C THR A 412 -12.64 -4.17 -14.21
N TYR A 413 -11.51 -4.14 -14.92
CA TYR A 413 -10.40 -5.06 -14.72
C TYR A 413 -9.75 -4.86 -13.35
N ALA A 414 -9.35 -3.64 -13.00
CA ALA A 414 -8.78 -3.36 -11.69
C ALA A 414 -9.75 -3.67 -10.54
N ASN A 415 -11.08 -3.52 -10.75
CA ASN A 415 -12.08 -3.87 -9.76
C ASN A 415 -12.30 -5.39 -9.62
N GLU A 416 -12.07 -6.18 -10.66
CA GLU A 416 -12.01 -7.63 -10.60
C GLU A 416 -10.76 -8.09 -9.85
N ASP A 417 -9.61 -7.48 -10.14
CA ASP A 417 -8.35 -7.73 -9.43
C ASP A 417 -8.47 -7.43 -7.94
N VAL A 418 -9.11 -6.33 -7.55
CA VAL A 418 -9.40 -6.03 -6.14
C VAL A 418 -10.13 -7.18 -5.45
N LYS A 419 -11.14 -7.77 -6.09
CA LYS A 419 -11.90 -8.91 -5.54
C LYS A 419 -11.08 -10.20 -5.51
N ASN A 420 -10.21 -10.39 -6.51
CA ASN A 420 -9.39 -11.57 -6.65
C ASN A 420 -8.18 -11.54 -5.71
N TYR A 421 -7.54 -10.37 -5.51
CA TYR A 421 -6.33 -10.25 -4.70
C TYR A 421 -6.63 -10.01 -3.22
N PHE A 422 -7.71 -9.29 -2.88
CA PHE A 422 -7.93 -8.83 -1.51
C PHE A 422 -9.15 -9.46 -0.83
N ARG A 423 -9.09 -9.42 0.49
CA ARG A 423 -10.14 -9.81 1.44
C ARG A 423 -10.24 -8.77 2.54
N ALA A 424 -11.28 -8.84 3.36
CA ALA A 424 -11.39 -7.95 4.51
C ALA A 424 -10.28 -8.26 5.53
N ALA A 425 -9.66 -7.20 6.06
CA ALA A 425 -8.78 -7.29 7.23
C ALA A 425 -9.60 -7.27 8.51
N ASN A 426 -9.14 -8.02 9.51
CA ASN A 426 -9.68 -8.02 10.86
C ASN A 426 -8.62 -7.49 11.81
N ILE A 427 -8.98 -6.53 12.65
CA ILE A 427 -8.08 -5.90 13.61
C ILE A 427 -8.64 -6.10 15.00
N ILE A 428 -7.81 -6.63 15.90
CA ILE A 428 -8.15 -6.85 17.31
C ILE A 428 -7.21 -5.99 18.15
N ARG A 429 -7.77 -5.20 19.06
CA ARG A 429 -7.01 -4.33 19.95
C ARG A 429 -7.38 -4.59 21.39
N VAL A 430 -6.37 -4.71 22.24
CA VAL A 430 -6.55 -4.85 23.69
C VAL A 430 -5.70 -3.79 24.36
N GLY A 431 -6.28 -3.08 25.31
CA GLY A 431 -5.58 -2.03 26.06
C GLY A 431 -5.93 -2.05 27.54
N ALA A 432 -4.95 -1.71 28.37
CA ALA A 432 -5.13 -1.52 29.79
C ALA A 432 -4.42 -0.25 30.25
N GLU A 433 -5.09 0.52 31.11
CA GLU A 433 -4.53 1.68 31.79
C GLU A 433 -4.67 1.49 33.31
N TYR A 434 -3.58 1.72 34.04
CA TYR A 434 -3.61 1.71 35.50
C TYR A 434 -3.06 3.02 36.05
N ARG A 435 -3.88 3.69 36.87
CA ARG A 435 -3.51 4.93 37.55
C ARG A 435 -2.83 4.59 38.88
N ILE A 436 -1.51 4.78 38.94
CA ILE A 436 -0.69 4.54 40.14
C ILE A 436 -1.10 5.51 41.26
N ASN A 437 -1.22 6.79 40.89
CA ASN A 437 -1.66 7.86 41.79
C ASN A 437 -2.38 8.97 40.97
N ARG A 438 -2.61 10.14 41.57
CA ARG A 438 -3.32 11.26 40.90
C ARG A 438 -2.56 11.80 39.67
N ASN A 439 -1.25 11.63 39.62
CA ASN A 439 -0.39 12.22 38.61
C ASN A 439 0.10 11.18 37.58
N TRP A 440 0.38 9.95 38.00
CA TRP A 440 1.03 8.94 37.19
C TRP A 440 0.07 7.81 36.77
N SER A 441 0.16 7.44 35.49
CA SER A 441 -0.53 6.29 34.92
C SER A 441 0.42 5.48 34.04
N VAL A 442 0.22 4.16 34.02
CA VAL A 442 0.91 3.23 33.14
C VAL A 442 -0.09 2.55 32.23
N ARG A 443 0.35 2.19 31.03
CA ARG A 443 -0.48 1.57 29.99
C ARG A 443 0.25 0.42 29.35
N ALA A 444 -0.54 -0.56 28.91
CA ALA A 444 -0.06 -1.64 28.07
C ALA A 444 -1.12 -1.93 27.01
N GLY A 445 -0.68 -2.26 25.81
CA GLY A 445 -1.58 -2.54 24.71
C GLY A 445 -1.02 -3.56 23.73
N TYR A 446 -1.92 -4.23 23.04
CA TYR A 446 -1.63 -5.13 21.94
C TYR A 446 -2.60 -4.89 20.79
N ASN A 447 -2.09 -4.87 19.57
CA ASN A 447 -2.88 -4.76 18.35
C ASN A 447 -2.43 -5.84 17.37
N TYR A 448 -3.38 -6.57 16.83
CA TYR A 448 -3.18 -7.56 15.79
C TYR A 448 -4.05 -7.21 14.60
N GLN A 449 -3.46 -7.17 13.42
CA GLN A 449 -4.14 -6.97 12.14
C GLN A 449 -3.85 -8.16 11.23
N SER A 450 -4.91 -8.84 10.79
CA SER A 450 -4.76 -9.92 9.81
C SER A 450 -4.41 -9.38 8.42
N SER A 451 -3.74 -10.18 7.62
CA SER A 451 -3.52 -9.86 6.20
C SER A 451 -4.85 -9.60 5.49
N ASN A 452 -4.87 -8.60 4.64
CA ASN A 452 -5.96 -8.25 3.73
C ASN A 452 -5.76 -8.87 2.33
N VAL A 453 -4.70 -9.66 2.12
CA VAL A 453 -4.39 -10.32 0.85
C VAL A 453 -4.88 -11.76 0.87
N ARG A 454 -5.41 -12.27 -0.23
CA ARG A 454 -5.76 -13.67 -0.40
C ARG A 454 -4.50 -14.51 -0.54
N LYS A 455 -4.55 -15.76 -0.08
CA LYS A 455 -3.39 -16.64 -0.09
C LYS A 455 -2.88 -16.90 -1.52
N GLU A 456 -3.79 -17.09 -2.44
CA GLU A 456 -3.49 -17.39 -3.85
C GLU A 456 -2.70 -16.24 -4.51
N ALA A 457 -3.00 -14.99 -4.16
CA ALA A 457 -2.26 -13.82 -4.62
C ALA A 457 -0.89 -13.70 -3.94
N SER A 458 -0.84 -13.91 -2.62
CA SER A 458 0.39 -13.83 -1.83
C SER A 458 1.42 -14.90 -2.17
N ASP A 459 0.96 -16.11 -2.53
CA ASP A 459 1.83 -17.25 -2.83
C ASP A 459 2.29 -17.27 -4.31
N GLY A 460 1.89 -16.28 -5.13
CA GLY A 460 2.21 -16.22 -6.56
C GLY A 460 1.48 -17.27 -7.41
N ALA A 461 0.35 -17.80 -6.91
CA ALA A 461 -0.44 -18.81 -7.63
C ALA A 461 -1.34 -18.22 -8.73
N MET A 462 -1.37 -16.90 -8.86
CA MET A 462 -2.12 -16.19 -9.90
C MET A 462 -1.28 -15.05 -10.47
N HIS A 463 -1.59 -14.63 -11.68
CA HIS A 463 -0.98 -13.46 -12.30
C HIS A 463 -1.44 -12.20 -11.55
N ILE A 464 -0.48 -11.32 -11.23
CA ILE A 464 -0.73 -10.02 -10.59
C ILE A 464 -0.47 -8.92 -11.60
N SER A 465 -1.49 -8.15 -11.90
CA SER A 465 -1.41 -7.01 -12.81
C SER A 465 -0.93 -5.78 -12.04
N THR A 466 0.12 -5.15 -12.53
CA THR A 466 0.66 -3.88 -12.05
C THR A 466 0.37 -2.77 -13.04
N ALA A 467 0.60 -1.50 -12.69
CA ALA A 467 0.48 -0.38 -13.60
C ALA A 467 1.83 0.08 -14.12
N GLY A 468 1.84 0.67 -15.32
CA GLY A 468 3.06 1.17 -15.94
C GLY A 468 4.04 0.07 -16.31
N THR A 469 5.33 0.35 -16.15
CA THR A 469 6.43 -0.55 -16.52
C THR A 469 7.10 -1.25 -15.34
N ASP A 470 6.60 -1.09 -14.11
CA ASP A 470 7.10 -1.79 -12.91
C ASP A 470 6.32 -3.09 -12.67
N PRO A 471 6.89 -4.27 -12.96
CA PRO A 471 6.22 -5.55 -12.75
C PRO A 471 6.28 -6.01 -11.29
N SER A 472 6.99 -5.29 -10.43
CA SER A 472 7.24 -5.73 -9.06
C SER A 472 6.11 -5.33 -8.10
N TYR A 473 5.86 -6.21 -7.14
CA TYR A 473 4.83 -5.98 -6.12
C TYR A 473 5.22 -6.62 -4.79
N ARG A 474 4.59 -6.12 -3.73
CA ARG A 474 4.78 -6.66 -2.38
C ARG A 474 3.43 -6.84 -1.71
N PHE A 475 3.23 -8.01 -1.10
CA PHE A 475 2.10 -8.29 -0.25
C PHE A 475 2.52 -8.49 1.20
N ASP A 476 1.83 -7.79 2.09
CA ASP A 476 2.07 -7.87 3.51
C ASP A 476 1.16 -8.92 4.17
N ASN A 477 1.73 -9.67 5.10
CA ASN A 477 1.03 -10.60 5.97
C ASN A 477 0.46 -9.87 7.20
N ASP A 478 0.30 -10.61 8.28
CA ASP A 478 -0.20 -10.07 9.55
C ASP A 478 0.74 -9.02 10.15
N THR A 479 0.15 -8.03 10.79
CA THR A 479 0.88 -6.99 11.53
C THR A 479 0.59 -7.14 13.02
N GLN A 480 1.62 -7.04 13.84
CA GLN A 480 1.52 -7.11 15.30
C GLN A 480 2.18 -5.88 15.93
N ASN A 481 1.49 -5.30 16.91
CA ASN A 481 2.00 -4.17 17.68
C ASN A 481 1.95 -4.49 19.16
N ILE A 482 3.07 -4.31 19.86
CA ILE A 482 3.17 -4.38 21.32
C ILE A 482 3.46 -2.97 21.80
N CYS A 483 2.66 -2.49 22.75
CA CYS A 483 2.68 -1.11 23.20
C CYS A 483 2.79 -0.99 24.70
N LEU A 484 3.59 -0.02 25.14
CA LEU A 484 3.71 0.39 26.54
C LEU A 484 3.55 1.90 26.63
N GLY A 485 2.99 2.39 27.72
CA GLY A 485 2.77 3.84 27.90
C GLY A 485 2.97 4.31 29.31
N LEU A 486 3.44 5.54 29.46
CA LEU A 486 3.57 6.26 30.73
C LEU A 486 2.90 7.61 30.58
N GLY A 487 2.05 7.98 31.52
CA GLY A 487 1.39 9.28 31.53
C GLY A 487 1.67 10.05 32.82
N TYR A 488 1.89 11.35 32.69
CA TYR A 488 2.02 12.27 33.81
C TYR A 488 1.07 13.43 33.66
N ARG A 489 0.33 13.77 34.73
CA ARG A 489 -0.58 14.89 34.80
C ARG A 489 -0.23 15.80 35.98
N TYR A 490 -0.18 17.11 35.70
CA TYR A 490 0.01 18.12 36.71
C TYR A 490 -0.94 19.29 36.47
N LYS A 491 -1.96 19.43 37.34
CA LYS A 491 -3.05 20.40 37.15
C LYS A 491 -3.73 20.21 35.79
N ALA A 492 -3.72 21.23 34.95
CA ALA A 492 -4.27 21.23 33.59
C ALA A 492 -3.35 20.62 32.54
N TRP A 493 -2.05 20.50 32.79
CA TRP A 493 -1.06 19.96 31.86
C TRP A 493 -0.95 18.44 31.93
N TYR A 494 -0.71 17.82 30.78
CA TYR A 494 -0.34 16.41 30.68
C TYR A 494 0.81 16.20 29.70
N ILE A 495 1.59 15.18 29.96
CA ILE A 495 2.58 14.63 29.05
C ILE A 495 2.46 13.12 29.09
N ASP A 496 2.34 12.50 27.92
CA ASP A 496 2.26 11.06 27.74
C ASP A 496 3.42 10.60 26.84
N LEU A 497 4.00 9.46 27.20
CA LEU A 497 5.04 8.77 26.45
C LEU A 497 4.53 7.39 26.11
N ALA A 498 4.72 6.93 24.86
CA ALA A 498 4.48 5.54 24.48
C ALA A 498 5.66 4.96 23.70
N TYR A 499 5.87 3.69 23.89
CA TYR A 499 6.73 2.86 23.04
C TYR A 499 5.86 1.85 22.30
N GLN A 500 6.05 1.76 21.00
CA GLN A 500 5.38 0.80 20.13
C GLN A 500 6.43 -0.01 19.38
N HIS A 501 6.36 -1.33 19.52
CA HIS A 501 7.08 -2.27 18.67
C HIS A 501 6.13 -2.87 17.65
N THR A 502 6.36 -2.61 16.36
CA THR A 502 5.60 -3.17 15.25
C THR A 502 6.45 -4.20 14.53
N ARG A 503 5.86 -5.37 14.24
CA ARG A 503 6.42 -6.37 13.34
C ARG A 503 5.44 -6.64 12.22
N GLN A 504 5.88 -6.44 10.99
CA GLN A 504 5.16 -6.75 9.76
C GLN A 504 6.00 -7.67 8.90
N THR A 505 5.41 -8.72 8.36
CA THR A 505 6.08 -9.63 7.42
C THR A 505 5.35 -9.60 6.09
N GLY A 506 6.01 -10.00 5.02
CA GLY A 506 5.41 -10.05 3.70
C GLY A 506 6.29 -10.80 2.71
N THR A 507 5.87 -10.80 1.45
CA THR A 507 6.63 -11.34 0.31
C THR A 507 6.71 -10.27 -0.77
N PHE A 508 7.92 -10.02 -1.23
CA PHE A 508 8.20 -9.20 -2.41
C PHE A 508 8.44 -10.14 -3.60
N HIS A 509 7.86 -9.78 -4.74
CA HIS A 509 8.05 -10.43 -6.03
C HIS A 509 8.59 -9.41 -7.02
N ALA A 510 9.69 -9.74 -7.69
CA ALA A 510 10.24 -8.87 -8.74
C ALA A 510 9.32 -8.84 -9.97
N TYR A 511 8.65 -9.95 -10.25
CA TYR A 511 7.58 -10.10 -11.23
C TYR A 511 6.79 -11.38 -10.93
N THR A 512 5.62 -11.52 -11.53
CA THR A 512 4.74 -12.66 -11.29
C THR A 512 5.36 -13.97 -11.81
N PRO A 513 5.29 -15.10 -11.08
CA PRO A 513 5.59 -16.42 -11.61
C PRO A 513 4.75 -16.71 -12.85
N PHE A 514 5.38 -17.25 -13.89
CA PHE A 514 4.77 -17.48 -15.20
C PHE A 514 5.13 -18.85 -15.77
N GLY A 515 4.46 -19.27 -16.84
CA GLY A 515 4.64 -20.54 -17.50
C GLY A 515 3.37 -21.40 -17.50
N GLU A 516 3.43 -22.61 -18.09
CA GLU A 516 2.30 -23.55 -18.10
C GLU A 516 2.08 -24.15 -16.70
N SER A 517 0.83 -24.54 -16.40
CA SER A 517 0.37 -25.00 -15.08
C SER A 517 1.16 -26.14 -14.43
N ASN A 518 1.99 -26.84 -15.19
CA ASN A 518 2.85 -27.93 -14.71
C ASN A 518 4.35 -27.58 -14.68
N SER A 519 4.74 -26.37 -15.09
CA SER A 519 6.13 -25.90 -15.17
C SER A 519 6.27 -24.41 -14.83
N THR A 520 5.57 -23.96 -13.78
CA THR A 520 5.73 -22.56 -13.30
C THR A 520 7.18 -22.33 -12.89
N LEU A 521 7.81 -21.32 -13.51
CA LEU A 521 9.19 -20.96 -13.24
C LEU A 521 9.26 -20.13 -11.94
N SER A 522 10.25 -20.43 -11.11
CA SER A 522 10.53 -19.64 -9.89
C SER A 522 11.11 -18.29 -10.29
N THR A 523 10.48 -17.22 -9.84
CA THR A 523 10.90 -15.84 -10.09
C THR A 523 11.65 -15.26 -8.89
N PRO A 524 12.51 -14.25 -9.07
CA PRO A 524 13.18 -13.57 -7.96
C PRO A 524 12.18 -13.03 -6.94
N GLN A 525 12.29 -13.49 -5.70
CA GLN A 525 11.42 -13.11 -4.60
C GLN A 525 12.19 -12.97 -3.29
N ALA A 526 11.63 -12.23 -2.35
CA ALA A 526 12.17 -12.14 -1.00
C ALA A 526 11.08 -12.17 0.07
N LYS A 527 11.36 -12.86 1.16
CA LYS A 527 10.62 -12.69 2.41
C LYS A 527 11.05 -11.39 3.06
N VAL A 528 10.12 -10.49 3.27
CA VAL A 528 10.38 -9.19 3.90
C VAL A 528 9.90 -9.19 5.35
N THR A 529 10.67 -8.53 6.21
CA THR A 529 10.33 -8.34 7.62
C THR A 529 10.67 -6.92 8.01
N ASP A 530 9.64 -6.13 8.28
CA ASP A 530 9.80 -4.77 8.75
C ASP A 530 9.56 -4.73 10.26
N LYS A 531 10.47 -4.09 10.96
CA LYS A 531 10.35 -3.82 12.40
C LYS A 531 10.42 -2.33 12.63
N TYR A 532 9.42 -1.80 13.30
CA TYR A 532 9.38 -0.39 13.68
C TYR A 532 9.38 -0.28 15.20
N ASN A 533 10.23 0.57 15.73
CA ASN A 533 10.27 0.94 17.14
C ASN A 533 9.96 2.43 17.21
N ASN A 534 8.73 2.75 17.61
CA ASN A 534 8.24 4.11 17.67
C ASN A 534 8.24 4.60 19.12
N ILE A 535 8.77 5.80 19.34
CA ILE A 535 8.68 6.53 20.61
C ILE A 535 7.74 7.71 20.35
N VAL A 536 6.54 7.65 20.91
CA VAL A 536 5.48 8.63 20.71
C VAL A 536 5.39 9.51 21.95
N ILE A 537 5.43 10.83 21.75
CA ILE A 537 5.38 11.83 22.82
C ILE A 537 4.21 12.76 22.54
N SER A 538 3.28 12.83 23.51
CA SER A 538 2.14 13.75 23.45
C SER A 538 2.16 14.71 24.63
N THR A 539 1.82 15.95 24.38
CA THR A 539 1.61 16.94 25.44
C THR A 539 0.35 17.76 25.16
N GLY A 540 -0.28 18.23 26.20
CA GLY A 540 -1.48 19.05 26.04
C GLY A 540 -1.93 19.72 27.33
N PHE A 541 -3.02 20.47 27.17
CA PHE A 541 -3.58 21.32 28.22
C PHE A 541 -5.10 21.20 28.22
N ARG A 542 -5.68 20.93 29.42
CA ARG A 542 -7.12 20.84 29.66
C ARG A 542 -7.61 22.00 30.52
N PHE A 543 -8.68 22.66 30.09
CA PHE A 543 -9.21 23.87 30.74
C PHE A 543 -10.73 23.98 30.71
#